data_f8082280b592e5991a5253ada5315bce
#
_entry.id   f8082280b592e5991a5253ada5315bce
#
_cell.length_a   1.000
_cell.length_b   1.000
_cell.length_c   1.000
_cell.angle_alpha   90.00
_cell.angle_beta   90.00
_cell.angle_gamma   90.00
#
_symmetry.space_group_name_H-M   'P 1'
#
loop_
_entity.id
_entity.type
_entity.pdbx_description
1 polymer ?
#
loop_
_entity_poly.entity_id
_entity_poly.type
_entity_poly.pdbx_seq_one_letter_code
_entity_poly.pdbx_strand_id
1 'polypeptide(L)'
;MPGPIDRRQFLQFLAAGSALAALPASASAAPSKMRLGLVTYQWGKDWDLATIIKHCEAADFSGVELRSTHKHGVEITLDAAERREVQAQFADSPVECVGPGSACEYHSADPEVVRKNIEETKEFIKLSHDIGGTGVKVRPNGFPKEVSKEKTLEQIGKSLREVGQFAEDHGQIIRLEVHGRGTSELPYIRTMLDVADHPAVTVCWNCNGTDLAGEGLEHNFKLVQDSISTVHIHDLRHDNYPWQQLFALLKGINFSGWTLIEDGKVPEDIPAAMKENRKLWERLAS
;
A
#
# COMPACT_ATOMS: atom_id res chain seq x y z
N MET A 1 -31.01 57.26 48.28
CA MET A 1 -32.12 56.60 47.59
C MET A 1 -31.65 56.37 46.15
N PRO A 2 -31.54 55.16 45.69
CA PRO A 2 -31.19 54.91 44.27
C PRO A 2 -32.40 55.16 43.40
N GLY A 3 -32.19 55.81 42.23
CA GLY A 3 -33.21 56.17 41.24
C GLY A 3 -33.70 54.96 40.44
N PRO A 4 -34.82 55.11 39.72
CA PRO A 4 -35.43 53.99 39.01
C PRO A 4 -34.58 53.48 37.85
N ILE A 5 -34.44 52.16 37.77
CA ILE A 5 -33.69 51.45 36.73
C ILE A 5 -34.42 51.63 35.39
N ASP A 6 -33.71 52.14 34.39
CA ASP A 6 -34.18 52.35 33.04
C ASP A 6 -34.52 51.02 32.35
N ARG A 7 -35.63 50.99 31.59
CA ARG A 7 -36.13 49.82 30.85
C ARG A 7 -35.08 49.21 29.91
N ARG A 8 -34.06 49.96 29.49
CA ARG A 8 -32.98 49.49 28.65
C ARG A 8 -31.97 48.64 29.47
N GLN A 9 -31.76 48.94 30.76
CA GLN A 9 -30.90 48.16 31.62
C GLN A 9 -31.51 46.82 32.04
N PHE A 10 -32.83 46.74 32.14
CA PHE A 10 -33.57 45.51 32.45
C PHE A 10 -33.53 44.51 31.27
N LEU A 11 -33.49 44.94 30.01
CA LEU A 11 -33.38 44.09 28.84
C LEU A 11 -31.96 43.57 28.58
N GLN A 12 -30.96 44.23 29.17
CA GLN A 12 -29.56 43.73 29.10
C GLN A 12 -29.27 42.64 30.11
N PHE A 13 -30.00 42.48 31.18
CA PHE A 13 -29.87 41.42 32.15
C PHE A 13 -30.58 40.10 31.76
N LEU A 14 -31.50 40.10 30.79
CA LEU A 14 -32.19 38.91 30.29
C LEU A 14 -31.46 38.21 29.14
N ALA A 15 -30.37 38.78 28.62
CA ALA A 15 -29.56 38.18 27.54
C ALA A 15 -28.36 37.37 28.04
N ALA A 16 -28.16 37.24 29.38
CA ALA A 16 -27.00 36.56 29.98
C ALA A 16 -27.38 35.25 30.68
N GLY A 17 -28.19 34.43 30.05
CA GLY A 17 -28.61 33.18 30.68
C GLY A 17 -29.14 32.15 29.73
N SER A 18 -28.35 31.59 28.84
CA SER A 18 -28.51 30.25 28.28
C SER A 18 -27.38 30.00 27.25
N ALA A 19 -26.14 30.03 27.71
CA ALA A 19 -25.12 29.30 26.98
C ALA A 19 -25.31 27.80 27.32
N LEU A 20 -26.23 27.12 26.62
CA LEU A 20 -26.12 25.68 26.48
C LEU A 20 -24.78 25.44 25.82
N ALA A 21 -23.83 24.88 26.59
CA ALA A 21 -22.63 24.28 26.04
C ALA A 21 -23.10 23.19 25.05
N ALA A 22 -23.12 23.50 23.78
CA ALA A 22 -23.19 22.49 22.75
C ALA A 22 -21.93 21.62 22.91
N LEU A 23 -22.12 20.43 23.43
CA LEU A 23 -21.10 19.38 23.35
C LEU A 23 -20.69 19.31 21.86
N PRO A 24 -19.39 19.30 21.54
CA PRO A 24 -19.01 19.11 20.16
C PRO A 24 -19.64 17.80 19.71
N ALA A 25 -20.54 17.88 18.72
CA ALA A 25 -21.03 16.70 18.03
C ALA A 25 -19.77 15.94 17.62
N SER A 26 -19.63 14.70 18.05
CA SER A 26 -18.57 13.81 17.58
C SER A 26 -18.56 13.93 16.06
N ALA A 27 -17.55 14.57 15.52
CA ALA A 27 -17.36 14.62 14.08
C ALA A 27 -17.30 13.15 13.65
N SER A 28 -18.38 12.69 13.00
CA SER A 28 -18.37 11.39 12.32
C SER A 28 -17.16 11.45 11.40
N ALA A 29 -16.16 10.66 11.68
CA ALA A 29 -14.99 10.56 10.82
C ALA A 29 -15.51 10.31 9.40
N ALA A 30 -15.05 11.11 8.44
CA ALA A 30 -15.38 10.85 7.05
C ALA A 30 -15.03 9.40 6.74
N PRO A 31 -15.88 8.67 5.97
CA PRO A 31 -15.59 7.27 5.68
C PRO A 31 -14.19 7.14 5.13
N SER A 32 -13.44 6.17 5.63
CA SER A 32 -12.08 5.88 5.18
C SER A 32 -12.06 5.75 3.66
N LYS A 33 -11.10 6.41 3.03
CA LYS A 33 -10.87 6.29 1.59
C LYS A 33 -9.96 5.11 1.24
N MET A 34 -9.52 4.32 2.23
CA MET A 34 -8.74 3.10 1.98
C MET A 34 -9.52 2.15 1.07
N ARG A 35 -8.80 1.44 0.24
CA ARG A 35 -9.35 0.48 -0.73
C ARG A 35 -8.84 -0.92 -0.42
N LEU A 36 -9.69 -1.93 -0.56
CA LEU A 36 -9.33 -3.33 -0.35
C LEU A 36 -9.10 -4.02 -1.68
N GLY A 37 -8.02 -4.80 -1.76
CA GLY A 37 -7.70 -5.62 -2.92
C GLY A 37 -6.96 -6.90 -2.57
N LEU A 38 -6.50 -7.60 -3.60
CA LEU A 38 -5.78 -8.86 -3.52
C LEU A 38 -4.39 -8.73 -4.14
N VAL A 39 -3.37 -9.33 -3.54
CA VAL A 39 -2.15 -9.74 -4.23
C VAL A 39 -2.33 -11.19 -4.69
N THR A 40 -2.06 -11.48 -5.96
CA THR A 40 -2.23 -12.85 -6.49
C THR A 40 -1.18 -13.84 -5.96
N TYR A 41 -0.55 -13.58 -4.81
CA TYR A 41 0.48 -14.44 -4.22
C TYR A 41 -0.01 -15.89 -4.07
N GLN A 42 -0.23 -16.44 -2.88
CA GLN A 42 -0.67 -17.84 -2.79
C GLN A 42 -2.17 -18.02 -3.09
N TRP A 43 -2.98 -17.00 -2.81
CA TRP A 43 -4.44 -17.11 -2.99
C TRP A 43 -4.91 -17.03 -4.45
N GLY A 44 -4.13 -16.42 -5.33
CA GLY A 44 -4.51 -16.25 -6.74
C GLY A 44 -3.53 -16.82 -7.76
N LYS A 45 -2.46 -17.49 -7.31
CA LYS A 45 -1.37 -17.94 -8.19
C LYS A 45 -1.78 -18.88 -9.32
N ASP A 46 -2.81 -19.69 -9.07
CA ASP A 46 -3.30 -20.71 -9.98
C ASP A 46 -4.55 -20.28 -10.77
N TRP A 47 -4.93 -18.98 -10.67
CA TRP A 47 -6.08 -18.41 -11.39
C TRP A 47 -5.62 -17.67 -12.64
N ASP A 48 -6.39 -17.80 -13.72
CA ASP A 48 -6.28 -16.88 -14.86
C ASP A 48 -6.88 -15.51 -14.52
N LEU A 49 -6.64 -14.51 -15.37
CA LEU A 49 -7.05 -13.13 -15.10
C LEU A 49 -8.56 -12.98 -14.93
N ALA A 50 -9.36 -13.64 -15.78
CA ALA A 50 -10.81 -13.59 -15.70
C ALA A 50 -11.34 -14.17 -14.37
N THR A 51 -10.72 -15.26 -13.89
CA THR A 51 -11.05 -15.88 -12.61
C THR A 51 -10.67 -14.96 -11.43
N ILE A 52 -9.51 -14.30 -11.49
CA ILE A 52 -9.09 -13.30 -10.48
C ILE A 52 -10.10 -12.18 -10.38
N ILE A 53 -10.44 -11.54 -11.51
CA ILE A 53 -11.41 -10.44 -11.57
C ILE A 53 -12.76 -10.89 -11.00
N LYS A 54 -13.28 -12.04 -11.45
CA LYS A 54 -14.54 -12.60 -10.96
C LYS A 54 -14.56 -12.81 -9.44
N HIS A 55 -13.49 -13.34 -8.86
CA HIS A 55 -13.44 -13.59 -7.41
C HIS A 55 -13.28 -12.29 -6.63
N CYS A 56 -12.49 -11.31 -7.12
CA CYS A 56 -12.39 -10.00 -6.53
C CYS A 56 -13.75 -9.28 -6.53
N GLU A 57 -14.46 -9.26 -7.66
CA GLU A 57 -15.81 -8.68 -7.77
C GLU A 57 -16.78 -9.36 -6.81
N ALA A 58 -16.84 -10.69 -6.80
CA ALA A 58 -17.76 -11.45 -5.93
C ALA A 58 -17.51 -11.29 -4.44
N ALA A 59 -16.31 -10.84 -4.05
CA ALA A 59 -15.92 -10.56 -2.66
C ALA A 59 -15.85 -9.06 -2.34
N ASP A 60 -16.20 -8.20 -3.29
CA ASP A 60 -16.12 -6.74 -3.18
C ASP A 60 -14.68 -6.25 -2.88
N PHE A 61 -13.70 -6.90 -3.51
CA PHE A 61 -12.31 -6.46 -3.58
C PHE A 61 -12.16 -5.61 -4.84
N SER A 62 -11.83 -4.33 -4.66
CA SER A 62 -11.87 -3.37 -5.76
C SER A 62 -10.55 -3.23 -6.53
N GLY A 63 -9.52 -3.99 -6.19
CA GLY A 63 -8.24 -3.96 -6.91
C GLY A 63 -7.42 -5.23 -6.78
N VAL A 64 -6.46 -5.39 -7.69
CA VAL A 64 -5.53 -6.53 -7.67
C VAL A 64 -4.11 -6.12 -8.08
N GLU A 65 -3.13 -6.57 -7.28
CA GLU A 65 -1.72 -6.59 -7.64
C GLU A 65 -1.38 -7.95 -8.24
N LEU A 66 -0.87 -7.94 -9.46
CA LEU A 66 -0.56 -9.14 -10.22
C LEU A 66 0.89 -9.57 -9.98
N ARG A 67 1.08 -10.58 -9.16
CA ARG A 67 2.40 -11.14 -8.88
C ARG A 67 2.97 -11.83 -10.13
N SER A 68 4.18 -11.47 -10.55
CA SER A 68 4.84 -12.06 -11.71
C SER A 68 5.02 -13.59 -11.59
N THR A 69 5.10 -14.27 -12.71
CA THR A 69 5.29 -15.73 -12.88
C THR A 69 4.10 -16.59 -12.43
N HIS A 70 2.91 -16.01 -12.32
CA HIS A 70 1.70 -16.72 -11.96
C HIS A 70 0.83 -17.05 -13.19
N LYS A 71 -0.17 -17.90 -12.99
CA LYS A 71 -1.00 -18.47 -14.08
C LYS A 71 -1.80 -17.43 -14.86
N HIS A 72 -2.07 -16.24 -14.31
CA HIS A 72 -2.75 -15.16 -15.04
C HIS A 72 -1.99 -14.72 -16.31
N GLY A 73 -0.67 -15.00 -16.40
CA GLY A 73 0.13 -14.76 -17.60
C GLY A 73 0.36 -13.28 -17.98
N VAL A 74 0.02 -12.34 -17.09
CA VAL A 74 0.27 -10.91 -17.34
C VAL A 74 1.73 -10.62 -17.03
N GLU A 75 2.56 -10.62 -18.08
CA GLU A 75 4.02 -10.58 -17.99
C GLU A 75 4.62 -9.58 -18.99
N ILE A 76 5.88 -9.24 -18.80
CA ILE A 76 6.62 -8.33 -19.68
C ILE A 76 6.76 -8.84 -21.11
N THR A 77 6.56 -10.13 -21.34
CA THR A 77 6.61 -10.78 -22.66
C THR A 77 5.35 -10.59 -23.49
N LEU A 78 4.26 -10.06 -22.91
CA LEU A 78 3.04 -9.77 -23.64
C LEU A 78 3.28 -8.72 -24.73
N ASP A 79 2.76 -8.98 -25.92
CA ASP A 79 2.75 -8.01 -27.01
C ASP A 79 1.71 -6.90 -26.79
N ALA A 80 1.72 -5.89 -27.65
CA ALA A 80 0.83 -4.73 -27.53
C ALA A 80 -0.67 -5.07 -27.68
N ALA A 81 -1.02 -6.16 -28.39
CA ALA A 81 -2.42 -6.59 -28.53
C ALA A 81 -2.88 -7.28 -27.25
N GLU A 82 -2.06 -8.18 -26.71
CA GLU A 82 -2.31 -8.89 -25.45
C GLU A 82 -2.43 -7.92 -24.26
N ARG A 83 -1.56 -6.89 -24.18
CA ARG A 83 -1.66 -5.83 -23.15
C ARG A 83 -2.98 -5.06 -23.23
N ARG A 84 -3.45 -4.74 -24.44
CA ARG A 84 -4.77 -4.11 -24.63
C ARG A 84 -5.93 -5.01 -24.22
N GLU A 85 -5.83 -6.33 -24.42
CA GLU A 85 -6.83 -7.29 -23.96
C GLU A 85 -6.89 -7.34 -22.42
N VAL A 86 -5.73 -7.32 -21.75
CA VAL A 86 -5.65 -7.22 -20.28
C VAL A 86 -6.28 -5.92 -19.79
N GLN A 87 -5.93 -4.78 -20.42
CA GLN A 87 -6.49 -3.48 -20.08
C GLN A 87 -8.02 -3.47 -20.23
N ALA A 88 -8.54 -4.04 -21.34
CA ALA A 88 -9.98 -4.12 -21.59
C ALA A 88 -10.70 -4.95 -20.52
N GLN A 89 -10.14 -6.10 -20.11
CA GLN A 89 -10.73 -6.93 -19.05
C GLN A 89 -10.89 -6.16 -17.72
N PHE A 90 -9.90 -5.33 -17.36
CA PHE A 90 -10.02 -4.46 -16.17
C PHE A 90 -11.04 -3.34 -16.40
N ALA A 91 -11.01 -2.69 -17.56
CA ALA A 91 -11.94 -1.59 -17.89
C ALA A 91 -13.40 -2.02 -17.92
N ASP A 92 -13.69 -3.28 -18.29
CA ASP A 92 -15.03 -3.88 -18.32
C ASP A 92 -15.47 -4.43 -16.94
N SER A 93 -14.69 -4.21 -15.87
CA SER A 93 -14.96 -4.71 -14.52
C SER A 93 -14.89 -3.59 -13.47
N PRO A 94 -15.48 -3.78 -12.28
CA PRO A 94 -15.30 -2.86 -11.15
C PRO A 94 -13.95 -3.02 -10.43
N VAL A 95 -13.08 -3.93 -10.91
CA VAL A 95 -11.79 -4.25 -10.28
C VAL A 95 -10.67 -3.50 -10.99
N GLU A 96 -9.91 -2.69 -10.26
CA GLU A 96 -8.78 -1.93 -10.79
C GLU A 96 -7.49 -2.76 -10.81
N CYS A 97 -6.68 -2.58 -11.85
CA CYS A 97 -5.31 -3.08 -11.86
C CYS A 97 -4.43 -2.17 -10.96
N VAL A 98 -3.97 -2.69 -9.83
CA VAL A 98 -3.02 -1.95 -8.97
C VAL A 98 -1.64 -1.88 -9.64
N GLY A 99 -1.26 -2.94 -10.34
CA GLY A 99 -0.03 -3.06 -11.10
C GLY A 99 0.69 -4.39 -10.89
N PRO A 100 1.83 -4.60 -11.53
CA PRO A 100 2.65 -5.80 -11.35
C PRO A 100 3.36 -5.83 -9.99
N GLY A 101 3.30 -6.98 -9.32
CA GLY A 101 4.14 -7.34 -8.19
C GLY A 101 5.39 -8.07 -8.67
N SER A 102 6.45 -7.36 -9.08
CA SER A 102 7.66 -7.96 -9.63
C SER A 102 8.53 -8.66 -8.58
N ALA A 103 9.50 -9.45 -9.05
CA ALA A 103 10.56 -10.02 -8.24
C ALA A 103 11.89 -9.28 -8.40
N CYS A 104 11.89 -8.09 -8.99
CA CYS A 104 13.10 -7.29 -9.21
C CYS A 104 13.74 -6.85 -7.90
N GLU A 105 15.08 -6.98 -7.83
CA GLU A 105 15.90 -6.80 -6.63
C GLU A 105 17.23 -6.12 -7.02
N TYR A 106 17.76 -5.25 -6.13
CA TYR A 106 18.96 -4.45 -6.46
C TYR A 106 20.13 -4.67 -5.49
N HIS A 107 20.06 -5.70 -4.65
CA HIS A 107 21.03 -5.96 -3.57
C HIS A 107 22.26 -6.78 -4.02
N SER A 108 22.26 -7.36 -5.21
CA SER A 108 23.33 -8.26 -5.65
C SER A 108 24.71 -7.61 -5.60
N ALA A 109 25.73 -8.38 -5.20
CA ALA A 109 27.13 -7.96 -5.30
C ALA A 109 27.63 -7.91 -6.77
N ASP A 110 26.94 -8.59 -7.69
CA ASP A 110 27.24 -8.57 -9.12
C ASP A 110 26.49 -7.40 -9.79
N PRO A 111 27.22 -6.41 -10.36
CA PRO A 111 26.61 -5.26 -11.00
C PRO A 111 25.78 -5.62 -12.25
N GLU A 112 26.11 -6.70 -12.95
CA GLU A 112 25.35 -7.14 -14.12
C GLU A 112 23.97 -7.65 -13.70
N VAL A 113 23.86 -8.34 -12.57
CA VAL A 113 22.59 -8.77 -11.98
C VAL A 113 21.75 -7.55 -11.59
N VAL A 114 22.37 -6.53 -10.98
CA VAL A 114 21.67 -5.28 -10.63
C VAL A 114 21.17 -4.59 -11.89
N ARG A 115 22.01 -4.44 -12.92
CA ARG A 115 21.63 -3.82 -14.19
C ARG A 115 20.48 -4.55 -14.86
N LYS A 116 20.54 -5.88 -14.90
CA LYS A 116 19.46 -6.71 -15.44
C LYS A 116 18.11 -6.44 -14.73
N ASN A 117 18.12 -6.39 -13.39
CA ASN A 117 16.91 -6.12 -12.61
C ASN A 117 16.38 -4.68 -12.83
N ILE A 118 17.25 -3.70 -13.03
CA ILE A 118 16.84 -2.33 -13.37
C ILE A 118 16.13 -2.32 -14.72
N GLU A 119 16.72 -2.94 -15.76
CA GLU A 119 16.10 -2.99 -17.09
C GLU A 119 14.79 -3.80 -17.08
N GLU A 120 14.73 -4.92 -16.35
CA GLU A 120 13.50 -5.68 -16.18
C GLU A 120 12.42 -4.87 -15.45
N THR A 121 12.78 -4.07 -14.45
CA THR A 121 11.84 -3.15 -13.79
C THR A 121 11.27 -2.13 -14.77
N LYS A 122 12.09 -1.58 -15.69
CA LYS A 122 11.62 -0.65 -16.73
C LYS A 122 10.61 -1.33 -17.67
N GLU A 123 10.78 -2.61 -17.99
CA GLU A 123 9.78 -3.35 -18.77
C GLU A 123 8.48 -3.57 -17.98
N PHE A 124 8.55 -3.86 -16.67
CA PHE A 124 7.36 -3.90 -15.81
C PHE A 124 6.66 -2.55 -15.69
N ILE A 125 7.39 -1.43 -15.69
CA ILE A 125 6.80 -0.07 -15.69
C ILE A 125 5.99 0.15 -16.98
N LYS A 126 6.54 -0.19 -18.14
CA LYS A 126 5.83 -0.13 -19.42
C LYS A 126 4.59 -1.03 -19.41
N LEU A 127 4.73 -2.27 -18.95
CA LEU A 127 3.61 -3.19 -18.81
C LEU A 127 2.52 -2.59 -17.92
N SER A 128 2.88 -2.08 -16.72
CA SER A 128 1.94 -1.46 -15.79
C SER A 128 1.17 -0.32 -16.45
N HIS A 129 1.85 0.58 -17.15
CA HIS A 129 1.24 1.66 -17.91
C HIS A 129 0.24 1.12 -18.95
N ASP A 130 0.64 0.16 -19.76
CA ASP A 130 -0.14 -0.34 -20.89
C ASP A 130 -1.40 -1.10 -20.47
N ILE A 131 -1.38 -1.76 -19.30
CA ILE A 131 -2.52 -2.50 -18.74
C ILE A 131 -3.41 -1.67 -17.80
N GLY A 132 -3.12 -0.37 -17.65
CA GLY A 132 -3.88 0.52 -16.78
C GLY A 132 -3.52 0.43 -15.29
N GLY A 133 -2.37 -0.14 -14.96
CA GLY A 133 -1.82 -0.15 -13.60
C GLY A 133 -1.26 1.21 -13.19
N THR A 134 -0.98 1.37 -11.90
CA THR A 134 -0.51 2.64 -11.32
C THR A 134 0.91 2.60 -10.77
N GLY A 135 1.60 1.47 -10.89
CA GLY A 135 2.98 1.33 -10.42
C GLY A 135 3.44 -0.12 -10.33
N VAL A 136 4.70 -0.30 -9.96
CA VAL A 136 5.39 -1.59 -9.90
C VAL A 136 5.97 -1.81 -8.51
N LYS A 137 5.69 -2.96 -7.91
CA LYS A 137 6.30 -3.37 -6.65
C LYS A 137 7.66 -4.03 -6.92
N VAL A 138 8.68 -3.65 -6.14
CA VAL A 138 10.05 -4.18 -6.15
C VAL A 138 10.50 -4.52 -4.74
N ARG A 139 11.57 -5.31 -4.58
CA ARG A 139 12.04 -5.79 -3.27
C ARG A 139 13.49 -5.43 -3.00
N PRO A 140 13.89 -5.11 -1.76
CA PRO A 140 15.31 -4.96 -1.40
C PRO A 140 16.01 -6.30 -1.19
N ASN A 141 15.37 -7.26 -0.61
CA ASN A 141 15.53 -8.71 -0.45
C ASN A 141 16.77 -9.24 0.30
N GLY A 142 17.74 -8.44 0.72
CA GLY A 142 18.81 -8.94 1.59
C GLY A 142 20.12 -8.15 1.52
N PHE A 143 21.11 -8.65 2.29
CA PHE A 143 22.47 -8.14 2.31
C PHE A 143 23.43 -9.24 1.85
N PRO A 144 24.17 -9.07 0.75
CA PRO A 144 25.24 -9.99 0.36
C PRO A 144 26.37 -9.95 1.38
N LYS A 145 27.01 -11.08 1.62
CA LYS A 145 28.07 -11.19 2.65
C LYS A 145 29.33 -10.41 2.29
N GLU A 146 29.58 -10.24 1.01
CA GLU A 146 30.79 -9.65 0.44
C GLU A 146 30.75 -8.12 0.40
N VAL A 147 29.59 -7.52 0.64
CA VAL A 147 29.37 -6.06 0.57
C VAL A 147 28.87 -5.55 1.92
N SER A 148 29.37 -4.39 2.36
CA SER A 148 28.86 -3.81 3.61
C SER A 148 27.39 -3.39 3.46
N LYS A 149 26.65 -3.38 4.57
CA LYS A 149 25.24 -2.98 4.59
C LYS A 149 25.05 -1.57 4.01
N GLU A 150 25.91 -0.64 4.38
CA GLU A 150 25.86 0.76 3.94
C GLU A 150 25.96 0.86 2.41
N LYS A 151 26.93 0.14 1.82
CA LYS A 151 27.10 0.10 0.36
C LYS A 151 25.92 -0.56 -0.34
N THR A 152 25.37 -1.62 0.26
CA THR A 152 24.18 -2.29 -0.29
C THR A 152 22.95 -1.35 -0.25
N LEU A 153 22.72 -0.65 0.85
CA LEU A 153 21.63 0.33 0.98
C LEU A 153 21.79 1.48 -0.03
N GLU A 154 23.00 1.97 -0.18
CA GLU A 154 23.32 3.01 -1.17
C GLU A 154 23.06 2.53 -2.61
N GLN A 155 23.47 1.29 -2.95
CA GLN A 155 23.23 0.68 -4.25
C GLN A 155 21.73 0.52 -4.54
N ILE A 156 20.97 -0.01 -3.59
CA ILE A 156 19.51 -0.17 -3.72
C ILE A 156 18.87 1.20 -3.91
N GLY A 157 19.20 2.20 -3.08
CA GLY A 157 18.65 3.54 -3.19
C GLY A 157 18.95 4.22 -4.52
N LYS A 158 20.18 4.09 -5.06
CA LYS A 158 20.55 4.61 -6.38
C LYS A 158 19.77 3.90 -7.50
N SER A 159 19.60 2.59 -7.40
CA SER A 159 18.80 1.83 -8.37
C SER A 159 17.33 2.25 -8.32
N LEU A 160 16.77 2.47 -7.13
CA LEU A 160 15.41 2.98 -6.94
C LEU A 160 15.24 4.36 -7.55
N ARG A 161 16.23 5.27 -7.41
CA ARG A 161 16.19 6.58 -8.07
C ARG A 161 16.12 6.44 -9.59
N GLU A 162 16.94 5.57 -10.18
CA GLU A 162 16.96 5.36 -11.62
C GLU A 162 15.62 4.83 -12.15
N VAL A 163 15.06 3.79 -11.50
CA VAL A 163 13.76 3.25 -11.93
C VAL A 163 12.60 4.16 -11.54
N GLY A 164 12.75 4.97 -10.47
CA GLY A 164 11.78 5.99 -10.06
C GLY A 164 11.64 7.10 -11.11
N GLN A 165 12.77 7.60 -11.63
CA GLN A 165 12.75 8.58 -12.72
C GLN A 165 12.07 8.01 -13.96
N PHE A 166 12.40 6.77 -14.33
CA PHE A 166 11.75 6.11 -15.48
C PHE A 166 10.25 5.90 -15.24
N ALA A 167 9.85 5.59 -14.02
CA ALA A 167 8.45 5.43 -13.64
C ALA A 167 7.67 6.75 -13.75
N GLU A 168 8.24 7.86 -13.25
CA GLU A 168 7.64 9.19 -13.36
C GLU A 168 7.40 9.58 -14.82
N ASP A 169 8.37 9.36 -15.71
CA ASP A 169 8.26 9.61 -17.15
C ASP A 169 7.11 8.83 -17.82
N HIS A 170 6.63 7.75 -17.18
CA HIS A 170 5.50 6.91 -17.62
C HIS A 170 4.23 7.10 -16.78
N GLY A 171 4.19 8.09 -15.88
CA GLY A 171 3.05 8.28 -14.97
C GLY A 171 2.85 7.14 -13.97
N GLN A 172 3.91 6.42 -13.64
CA GLN A 172 3.92 5.29 -12.72
C GLN A 172 4.70 5.59 -11.45
N ILE A 173 4.54 4.74 -10.42
CA ILE A 173 5.35 4.80 -9.19
C ILE A 173 6.05 3.46 -8.94
N ILE A 174 7.17 3.52 -8.22
CA ILE A 174 7.84 2.34 -7.68
C ILE A 174 7.40 2.15 -6.23
N ARG A 175 7.03 0.93 -5.88
CA ARG A 175 6.61 0.52 -4.53
C ARG A 175 7.67 -0.38 -3.93
N LEU A 176 8.57 0.18 -3.12
CA LEU A 176 9.57 -0.59 -2.37
C LEU A 176 8.88 -1.38 -1.27
N GLU A 177 8.83 -2.69 -1.42
CA GLU A 177 8.25 -3.58 -0.42
C GLU A 177 9.15 -3.68 0.81
N VAL A 178 8.57 -3.55 2.00
CA VAL A 178 9.25 -3.81 3.28
C VAL A 178 9.49 -5.33 3.41
N HIS A 179 10.55 -5.82 2.79
CA HIS A 179 10.80 -7.24 2.58
C HIS A 179 12.29 -7.62 2.70
N GLY A 180 12.54 -8.92 2.95
CA GLY A 180 13.86 -9.51 2.90
C GLY A 180 14.57 -9.63 4.25
N ARG A 181 15.56 -10.54 4.30
CA ARG A 181 16.31 -10.80 5.54
C ARG A 181 17.18 -9.61 5.91
N GLY A 182 16.80 -8.92 6.98
CA GLY A 182 17.46 -7.72 7.49
C GLY A 182 17.09 -6.45 6.75
N THR A 183 16.82 -6.50 5.45
CA THR A 183 16.41 -5.33 4.67
C THR A 183 14.96 -4.89 4.94
N SER A 184 14.13 -5.72 5.57
CA SER A 184 12.79 -5.36 6.03
C SER A 184 12.78 -4.50 7.31
N GLU A 185 13.93 -4.22 7.93
CA GLU A 185 14.00 -3.30 9.06
C GLU A 185 13.73 -1.86 8.58
N LEU A 186 12.78 -1.18 9.19
CA LEU A 186 12.29 0.13 8.74
C LEU A 186 13.38 1.23 8.70
N PRO A 187 14.37 1.28 9.60
CA PRO A 187 15.49 2.21 9.47
C PRO A 187 16.27 2.04 8.15
N TYR A 188 16.42 0.80 7.66
CA TYR A 188 17.08 0.56 6.37
C TYR A 188 16.18 0.95 5.18
N ILE A 189 14.88 0.67 5.27
CA ILE A 189 13.91 1.17 4.27
C ILE A 189 13.98 2.69 4.19
N ARG A 190 14.00 3.39 5.32
CA ARG A 190 14.15 4.86 5.36
C ARG A 190 15.46 5.31 4.69
N THR A 191 16.58 4.63 4.98
CA THR A 191 17.87 4.93 4.35
C THR A 191 17.81 4.77 2.82
N MET A 192 17.19 3.68 2.32
CA MET A 192 17.03 3.46 0.88
C MET A 192 16.20 4.58 0.22
N LEU A 193 15.13 5.04 0.88
CA LEU A 193 14.30 6.15 0.40
C LEU A 193 15.07 7.48 0.40
N ASP A 194 15.86 7.75 1.44
CA ASP A 194 16.70 8.96 1.54
C ASP A 194 17.75 9.00 0.43
N VAL A 195 18.36 7.85 0.10
CA VAL A 195 19.30 7.74 -1.02
C VAL A 195 18.59 7.86 -2.36
N ALA A 196 17.40 7.25 -2.51
CA ALA A 196 16.61 7.37 -3.72
C ALA A 196 16.20 8.83 -3.97
N ASP A 197 15.73 9.52 -2.95
CA ASP A 197 15.36 10.94 -2.98
C ASP A 197 14.54 11.28 -4.23
N HIS A 198 13.45 10.53 -4.45
CA HIS A 198 12.62 10.65 -5.65
C HIS A 198 11.14 10.46 -5.34
N PRO A 199 10.24 11.38 -5.78
CA PRO A 199 8.82 11.34 -5.41
C PRO A 199 8.07 10.12 -5.96
N ALA A 200 8.49 9.58 -7.10
CA ALA A 200 7.91 8.36 -7.65
C ALA A 200 8.38 7.06 -6.94
N VAL A 201 9.29 7.15 -5.95
CA VAL A 201 9.69 6.01 -5.13
C VAL A 201 8.92 6.04 -3.81
N THR A 202 8.04 5.08 -3.64
CA THR A 202 7.13 4.96 -2.50
C THR A 202 7.35 3.64 -1.75
N VAL A 203 6.60 3.43 -0.67
CA VAL A 203 6.67 2.23 0.15
C VAL A 203 5.43 1.37 -0.05
N CYS A 204 5.64 0.07 -0.24
CA CYS A 204 4.67 -0.96 0.03
C CYS A 204 4.94 -1.48 1.45
N TRP A 205 4.15 -1.04 2.43
CA TRP A 205 4.19 -1.59 3.78
C TRP A 205 3.80 -3.06 3.72
N ASN A 206 4.63 -3.94 4.28
CA ASN A 206 4.35 -5.38 4.30
C ASN A 206 4.35 -5.85 5.76
N CYS A 207 3.22 -6.35 6.26
CA CYS A 207 3.01 -6.67 7.67
C CYS A 207 3.92 -7.81 8.14
N ASN A 208 5.07 -7.46 8.69
CA ASN A 208 6.11 -8.38 9.15
C ASN A 208 6.34 -8.29 10.66
N GLY A 209 6.98 -9.31 11.23
CA GLY A 209 7.44 -9.25 12.62
C GLY A 209 8.47 -8.15 12.88
N THR A 210 9.24 -7.73 11.85
CA THR A 210 10.22 -6.63 11.93
C THR A 210 9.56 -5.28 12.16
N ASP A 211 8.30 -5.09 11.76
CA ASP A 211 7.54 -3.86 11.99
C ASP A 211 7.29 -3.61 13.48
N LEU A 212 7.27 -4.69 14.25
CA LEU A 212 7.00 -4.69 15.69
C LEU A 212 8.29 -4.66 16.53
N ALA A 213 9.46 -4.73 15.88
CA ALA A 213 10.75 -4.79 16.55
C ALA A 213 11.21 -3.40 17.06
N GLY A 214 12.20 -3.41 17.95
CA GLY A 214 12.78 -2.18 18.49
C GLY A 214 11.76 -1.36 19.28
N GLU A 215 11.48 -0.14 18.82
CA GLU A 215 10.53 0.78 19.47
C GLU A 215 9.07 0.52 19.09
N GLY A 216 8.81 -0.55 18.30
CA GLY A 216 7.48 -1.03 17.97
C GLY A 216 6.83 -0.37 16.76
N LEU A 217 5.59 -0.82 16.49
CA LEU A 217 4.86 -0.50 15.25
C LEU A 217 4.74 1.00 14.98
N GLU A 218 4.34 1.79 15.97
CA GLU A 218 4.11 3.23 15.79
C GLU A 218 5.40 3.98 15.42
N HIS A 219 6.52 3.66 16.07
CA HIS A 219 7.81 4.26 15.74
C HIS A 219 8.23 3.90 14.32
N ASN A 220 8.21 2.61 13.99
CA ASN A 220 8.59 2.11 12.68
C ASN A 220 7.71 2.67 11.56
N PHE A 221 6.40 2.78 11.79
CA PHE A 221 5.46 3.39 10.86
C PHE A 221 5.81 4.85 10.56
N LYS A 222 6.13 5.65 11.59
CA LYS A 222 6.50 7.07 11.46
C LYS A 222 7.74 7.29 10.59
N LEU A 223 8.67 6.33 10.52
CA LEU A 223 9.87 6.46 9.67
C LEU A 223 9.53 6.57 8.18
N VAL A 224 8.41 6.00 7.73
CA VAL A 224 8.07 5.88 6.31
C VAL A 224 6.64 6.33 5.96
N GLN A 225 5.85 6.77 6.94
CA GLN A 225 4.41 7.06 6.78
C GLN A 225 4.08 7.98 5.60
N ASP A 226 4.92 8.96 5.32
CA ASP A 226 4.71 9.94 4.24
C ASP A 226 4.98 9.37 2.84
N SER A 227 5.57 8.16 2.78
CA SER A 227 5.92 7.48 1.54
C SER A 227 5.04 6.24 1.27
N ILE A 228 4.16 5.84 2.21
CA ILE A 228 3.33 4.64 2.04
C ILE A 228 2.29 4.86 0.95
N SER A 229 2.31 4.04 -0.09
CA SER A 229 1.34 4.06 -1.19
C SER A 229 0.45 2.80 -1.26
N THR A 230 0.98 1.68 -0.78
CA THR A 230 0.25 0.41 -0.65
C THR A 230 0.61 -0.29 0.66
N VAL A 231 -0.27 -1.17 1.11
CA VAL A 231 -0.08 -1.99 2.32
C VAL A 231 -0.44 -3.43 1.98
N HIS A 232 0.48 -4.36 2.12
CA HIS A 232 0.19 -5.79 2.12
C HIS A 232 -0.24 -6.19 3.52
N ILE A 233 -1.47 -6.67 3.66
CA ILE A 233 -2.05 -7.19 4.90
C ILE A 233 -2.25 -8.69 4.76
N HIS A 234 -2.14 -9.42 5.88
CA HIS A 234 -2.41 -10.86 5.88
C HIS A 234 -3.91 -11.14 6.01
N ASP A 235 -4.25 -12.43 6.04
CA ASP A 235 -5.61 -12.88 6.34
C ASP A 235 -6.07 -12.36 7.71
N LEU A 236 -6.98 -11.39 7.70
CA LEU A 236 -7.49 -10.71 8.88
C LEU A 236 -8.29 -11.61 9.84
N ARG A 237 -8.58 -12.85 9.43
CA ARG A 237 -9.20 -13.85 10.31
C ARG A 237 -8.24 -14.39 11.37
N HIS A 238 -6.94 -14.08 11.23
CA HIS A 238 -5.90 -14.47 12.16
C HIS A 238 -5.43 -13.26 12.98
N ASP A 239 -5.37 -13.42 14.30
CA ASP A 239 -4.87 -12.42 15.24
C ASP A 239 -3.34 -12.57 15.38
N ASN A 240 -2.61 -12.41 14.26
CA ASN A 240 -1.16 -12.58 14.17
C ASN A 240 -0.40 -11.26 13.96
N TYR A 241 -1.12 -10.15 13.94
CA TYR A 241 -0.57 -8.80 13.78
C TYR A 241 -1.49 -7.78 14.46
N PRO A 242 -1.01 -6.64 14.98
CA PRO A 242 -1.84 -5.64 15.67
C PRO A 242 -2.69 -4.81 14.70
N TRP A 243 -3.66 -5.45 14.05
CA TRP A 243 -4.48 -4.87 12.98
C TRP A 243 -5.16 -3.57 13.38
N GLN A 244 -5.76 -3.51 14.57
CA GLN A 244 -6.42 -2.30 15.05
C GLN A 244 -5.46 -1.11 15.15
N GLN A 245 -4.23 -1.35 15.62
CA GLN A 245 -3.21 -0.30 15.72
C GLN A 245 -2.75 0.16 14.33
N LEU A 246 -2.47 -0.78 13.41
CA LEU A 246 -2.07 -0.43 12.04
C LEU A 246 -3.15 0.41 11.34
N PHE A 247 -4.41 -0.04 11.39
CA PHE A 247 -5.51 0.70 10.76
C PHE A 247 -5.75 2.07 11.42
N ALA A 248 -5.55 2.21 12.73
CA ALA A 248 -5.59 3.50 13.40
C ALA A 248 -4.47 4.44 12.90
N LEU A 249 -3.25 3.94 12.70
CA LEU A 249 -2.14 4.70 12.13
C LEU A 249 -2.42 5.14 10.68
N LEU A 250 -2.94 4.23 9.85
CA LEU A 250 -3.33 4.54 8.47
C LEU A 250 -4.44 5.61 8.42
N LYS A 251 -5.45 5.51 9.28
CA LYS A 251 -6.48 6.54 9.43
C LYS A 251 -5.88 7.88 9.88
N GLY A 252 -4.93 7.84 10.81
CA GLY A 252 -4.25 9.03 11.34
C GLY A 252 -3.54 9.86 10.27
N ILE A 253 -3.05 9.23 9.22
CA ILE A 253 -2.42 9.90 8.06
C ILE A 253 -3.40 10.14 6.88
N ASN A 254 -4.71 9.89 7.06
CA ASN A 254 -5.71 9.95 6.00
C ASN A 254 -5.35 9.08 4.77
N PHE A 255 -4.79 7.90 5.01
CA PHE A 255 -4.39 6.99 3.94
C PHE A 255 -5.56 6.65 3.02
N SER A 256 -5.36 6.82 1.71
CA SER A 256 -6.38 6.56 0.68
C SER A 256 -5.92 5.54 -0.38
N GLY A 257 -4.79 4.86 -0.09
CA GLY A 257 -4.22 3.85 -0.97
C GLY A 257 -4.85 2.47 -0.82
N TRP A 258 -4.16 1.49 -1.35
CA TRP A 258 -4.56 0.09 -1.33
C TRP A 258 -4.07 -0.65 -0.08
N THR A 259 -4.96 -1.39 0.55
CA THR A 259 -4.66 -2.46 1.48
C THR A 259 -4.97 -3.78 0.76
N LEU A 260 -3.94 -4.58 0.52
CA LEU A 260 -4.02 -5.76 -0.34
C LEU A 260 -3.80 -7.02 0.51
N ILE A 261 -4.73 -7.97 0.44
CA ILE A 261 -4.53 -9.27 1.08
C ILE A 261 -3.40 -10.01 0.37
N GLU A 262 -2.32 -10.28 1.10
CA GLU A 262 -1.21 -11.14 0.69
C GLU A 262 -0.92 -12.15 1.80
N ASP A 263 -1.27 -13.42 1.62
CA ASP A 263 -1.00 -14.44 2.62
C ASP A 263 -0.33 -15.68 2.02
N GLY A 264 0.64 -16.22 2.76
CA GLY A 264 1.34 -17.45 2.41
C GLY A 264 0.54 -18.71 2.71
N LYS A 265 -0.46 -18.63 3.61
CA LYS A 265 -1.32 -19.75 3.99
C LYS A 265 -2.58 -19.72 3.14
N VAL A 266 -2.79 -20.80 2.40
CA VAL A 266 -3.96 -20.95 1.53
C VAL A 266 -5.13 -21.52 2.34
N PRO A 267 -6.29 -20.84 2.43
CA PRO A 267 -7.49 -21.39 3.04
C PRO A 267 -8.11 -22.47 2.15
N GLU A 268 -8.92 -23.33 2.72
CA GLU A 268 -9.62 -24.38 2.00
C GLU A 268 -10.58 -23.83 0.93
N ASP A 269 -11.28 -22.73 1.26
CA ASP A 269 -12.15 -21.97 0.36
C ASP A 269 -11.69 -20.51 0.30
N ILE A 270 -10.91 -20.16 -0.75
CA ILE A 270 -10.37 -18.82 -0.93
C ILE A 270 -11.50 -17.79 -1.15
N PRO A 271 -12.50 -18.01 -2.03
CA PRO A 271 -13.61 -17.09 -2.22
C PRO A 271 -14.40 -16.78 -0.94
N ALA A 272 -14.65 -17.80 -0.10
CA ALA A 272 -15.28 -17.59 1.20
C ALA A 272 -14.39 -16.76 2.15
N ALA A 273 -13.10 -17.08 2.18
CA ALA A 273 -12.12 -16.33 2.97
C ALA A 273 -12.03 -14.85 2.55
N MET A 274 -12.07 -14.55 1.27
CA MET A 274 -12.09 -13.17 0.76
C MET A 274 -13.33 -12.42 1.29
N LYS A 275 -14.52 -13.00 1.24
CA LYS A 275 -15.75 -12.37 1.76
C LYS A 275 -15.70 -12.13 3.26
N GLU A 276 -15.09 -13.02 4.02
CA GLU A 276 -14.90 -12.84 5.47
C GLU A 276 -13.89 -11.71 5.74
N ASN A 277 -12.77 -11.69 5.00
CA ASN A 277 -11.79 -10.61 5.08
C ASN A 277 -12.40 -9.25 4.75
N ARG A 278 -13.29 -9.16 3.74
CA ARG A 278 -14.01 -7.91 3.42
C ARG A 278 -14.76 -7.38 4.64
N LYS A 279 -15.52 -8.23 5.34
CA LYS A 279 -16.29 -7.83 6.53
C LYS A 279 -15.39 -7.40 7.71
N LEU A 280 -14.25 -8.07 7.88
CA LEU A 280 -13.26 -7.72 8.92
C LEU A 280 -12.60 -6.39 8.60
N TRP A 281 -12.20 -6.22 7.34
CA TRP A 281 -11.60 -4.99 6.84
C TRP A 281 -12.52 -3.78 7.00
N GLU A 282 -13.79 -3.89 6.68
CA GLU A 282 -14.77 -2.80 6.86
C GLU A 282 -14.83 -2.31 8.31
N ARG A 283 -14.78 -3.23 9.28
CA ARG A 283 -14.75 -2.88 10.71
C ARG A 283 -13.46 -2.19 11.15
N LEU A 284 -12.33 -2.51 10.51
CA LEU A 284 -11.04 -1.89 10.81
C LEU A 284 -10.88 -0.54 10.12
N ALA A 285 -11.39 -0.41 8.91
CA ALA A 285 -11.25 0.77 8.06
C ALA A 285 -12.27 1.89 8.39
N SER A 286 -13.39 1.56 9.03
CA SER A 286 -14.41 2.50 9.49
C SER A 286 -13.98 3.45 10.61
#